data_bca45d3a307c4eaae3d4e7c009d6b54e
#
_entry.id   bca45d3a307c4eaae3d4e7c009d6b54e
#
_cell.length_a   1.000
_cell.length_b   1.000
_cell.length_c   1.000
_cell.angle_alpha   90.00
_cell.angle_beta   90.00
_cell.angle_gamma   90.00
#
_symmetry.space_group_name_H-M   'P 1'
#
loop_
_entity.id
_entity.type
_entity.pdbx_description
1 polymer ?
#
loop_
_entity_poly.entity_id
_entity_poly.type
_entity_poly.pdbx_seq_one_letter_code
_entity_poly.pdbx_strand_id
1 'polypeptide(L)'
;MSSKCSPVFTYSFITVCLLVFFGSITLPHSTFMSVLDEYAIQPASFAISSNLISFITYMFLHADFNHLASNMFVLLSVGRAVESEIGSLKFGAIFLGSGAFSGYAHVLFNQGSAMNVIGASGAVFGAIAVLLLLMPFTFTSALLLPVPGVVLGLSMLAVEITSIISGADSFVAHDVHLYGFVAGTLASFGLDYNRALKGLIISVIVVLGLYYWVYYLNGLSI
;
A
#
# COMPACT_ATOMS: atom_id res chain seq x y z
N MET A 1 -28.20 2.09 14.03
CA MET A 1 -27.44 2.05 12.76
C MET A 1 -26.41 3.17 12.83
N SER A 2 -25.14 2.85 13.01
CA SER A 2 -24.08 3.88 12.93
C SER A 2 -24.08 4.43 11.50
N SER A 3 -24.21 5.74 11.35
CA SER A 3 -24.05 6.40 10.05
C SER A 3 -22.63 6.12 9.55
N LYS A 4 -22.51 5.40 8.44
CA LYS A 4 -21.20 5.17 7.83
C LYS A 4 -20.56 6.53 7.54
N CYS A 5 -19.28 6.69 7.93
CA CYS A 5 -18.53 7.91 7.65
C CYS A 5 -18.36 8.08 6.13
N SER A 6 -18.54 9.31 5.64
CA SER A 6 -18.21 9.61 4.24
C SER A 6 -16.70 9.50 4.02
N PRO A 7 -16.22 8.84 2.95
CA PRO A 7 -14.79 8.61 2.71
C PRO A 7 -14.10 9.87 2.12
N VAL A 8 -14.10 10.95 2.90
CA VAL A 8 -13.58 12.26 2.49
C VAL A 8 -12.07 12.23 2.26
N PHE A 9 -11.31 11.56 3.14
CA PHE A 9 -9.86 11.46 2.98
C PHE A 9 -9.49 10.73 1.68
N THR A 10 -10.12 9.58 1.44
CA THR A 10 -9.90 8.78 0.21
C THR A 10 -10.10 9.62 -1.05
N TYR A 11 -11.22 10.32 -1.15
CA TYR A 11 -11.50 11.15 -2.33
C TYR A 11 -10.56 12.34 -2.45
N SER A 12 -10.24 13.00 -1.33
CA SER A 12 -9.31 14.14 -1.32
C SER A 12 -7.91 13.71 -1.75
N PHE A 13 -7.40 12.59 -1.22
CA PHE A 13 -6.08 12.07 -1.58
C PHE A 13 -6.00 11.69 -3.06
N ILE A 14 -7.01 10.98 -3.59
CA ILE A 14 -7.11 10.65 -5.02
C ILE A 14 -7.12 11.92 -5.87
N THR A 15 -7.92 12.92 -5.49
CA THR A 15 -8.01 14.19 -6.23
C THR A 15 -6.64 14.89 -6.29
N VAL A 16 -5.92 14.94 -5.16
CA VAL A 16 -4.57 15.53 -5.14
C VAL A 16 -3.59 14.76 -6.02
N CYS A 17 -3.59 13.42 -5.97
CA CYS A 17 -2.73 12.61 -6.85
C CYS A 17 -3.03 12.87 -8.36
N LEU A 18 -4.31 12.96 -8.73
CA LEU A 18 -4.71 13.28 -10.10
C LEU A 18 -4.21 14.68 -10.51
N LEU A 19 -4.40 15.69 -9.65
CA LEU A 19 -3.94 17.06 -9.93
C LEU A 19 -2.42 17.14 -10.07
N VAL A 20 -1.67 16.48 -9.17
CA VAL A 20 -0.20 16.41 -9.23
C VAL A 20 0.25 15.72 -10.51
N PHE A 21 -0.34 14.58 -10.86
CA PHE A 21 0.04 13.83 -12.05
C PHE A 21 -0.24 14.63 -13.34
N PHE A 22 -1.46 15.12 -13.52
CA PHE A 22 -1.80 15.90 -14.72
C PHE A 22 -1.06 17.24 -14.78
N GLY A 23 -0.73 17.84 -13.63
CA GLY A 23 0.18 18.98 -13.58
C GLY A 23 1.60 18.62 -14.01
N SER A 24 2.13 17.51 -13.51
CA SER A 24 3.52 17.09 -13.81
C SER A 24 3.78 16.77 -15.26
N ILE A 25 2.83 16.15 -15.99
CA ILE A 25 2.99 15.84 -17.42
C ILE A 25 3.00 17.08 -18.34
N THR A 26 2.61 18.24 -17.82
CA THR A 26 2.71 19.51 -18.56
C THR A 26 4.06 20.22 -18.37
N LEU A 27 4.89 19.75 -17.45
CA LEU A 27 6.18 20.36 -17.14
C LEU A 27 7.23 20.02 -18.20
N PRO A 28 8.17 20.94 -18.48
CA PRO A 28 9.39 20.59 -19.19
C PRO A 28 10.14 19.46 -18.46
N HIS A 29 10.80 18.58 -19.22
CA HIS A 29 11.51 17.42 -18.66
C HIS A 29 12.51 17.82 -17.54
N SER A 30 13.29 18.87 -17.74
CA SER A 30 14.24 19.36 -16.73
C SER A 30 13.56 19.77 -15.42
N THR A 31 12.41 20.44 -15.52
CA THR A 31 11.63 20.84 -14.35
C THR A 31 11.03 19.62 -13.64
N PHE A 32 10.53 18.64 -14.39
CA PHE A 32 10.03 17.40 -13.82
C PHE A 32 11.13 16.63 -13.08
N MET A 33 12.34 16.55 -13.63
CA MET A 33 13.49 15.94 -12.95
C MET A 33 13.81 16.65 -11.63
N SER A 34 13.80 17.99 -11.60
CA SER A 34 13.98 18.74 -10.35
C SER A 34 12.89 18.47 -9.31
N VAL A 35 11.63 18.25 -9.74
CA VAL A 35 10.54 17.83 -8.85
C VAL A 35 10.81 16.44 -8.27
N LEU A 36 11.29 15.49 -9.08
CA LEU A 36 11.66 14.17 -8.58
C LEU A 36 12.83 14.26 -7.58
N ASP A 37 13.86 15.05 -7.86
CA ASP A 37 15.01 15.22 -6.99
C ASP A 37 14.64 15.82 -5.63
N GLU A 38 13.61 16.66 -5.57
CA GLU A 38 13.18 17.33 -4.35
C GLU A 38 12.13 16.55 -3.56
N TYR A 39 11.18 15.89 -4.24
CA TYR A 39 9.98 15.33 -3.60
C TYR A 39 9.88 13.80 -3.63
N ALA A 40 10.69 13.09 -4.43
CA ALA A 40 10.80 11.63 -4.38
C ALA A 40 11.73 11.18 -3.24
N ILE A 41 11.66 9.91 -2.88
CA ILE A 41 12.64 9.29 -1.99
C ILE A 41 13.82 8.79 -2.83
N GLN A 42 15.02 9.22 -2.49
CA GLN A 42 16.29 8.80 -3.11
C GLN A 42 17.19 8.20 -2.04
N PRO A 43 17.25 6.87 -1.85
CA PRO A 43 18.02 6.26 -0.76
C PRO A 43 19.50 6.62 -0.78
N ALA A 44 20.14 6.63 -1.95
CA ALA A 44 21.59 6.93 -2.07
C ALA A 44 21.95 8.36 -1.68
N SER A 45 21.04 9.33 -1.87
CA SER A 45 21.29 10.75 -1.56
C SER A 45 20.65 11.21 -0.25
N PHE A 46 19.82 10.37 0.37
CA PHE A 46 19.02 10.76 1.55
C PHE A 46 19.90 11.22 2.72
N ALA A 47 21.01 10.55 2.98
CA ALA A 47 21.95 10.92 4.05
C ALA A 47 22.57 12.32 3.86
N ILE A 48 22.59 12.83 2.61
CA ILE A 48 23.19 14.13 2.26
C ILE A 48 22.13 15.23 2.31
N SER A 49 20.89 14.96 1.86
CA SER A 49 19.85 15.98 1.73
C SER A 49 18.92 16.09 2.93
N SER A 50 18.78 15.02 3.75
CA SER A 50 17.88 14.94 4.93
C SER A 50 16.48 15.51 4.71
N ASN A 51 15.93 15.39 3.49
CA ASN A 51 14.63 15.96 3.17
C ASN A 51 13.49 15.08 3.73
N LEU A 52 13.14 15.30 5.01
CA LEU A 52 12.11 14.50 5.69
C LEU A 52 10.72 14.65 5.07
N ILE A 53 10.46 15.74 4.35
CA ILE A 53 9.15 15.93 3.70
C ILE A 53 8.94 14.92 2.56
N SER A 54 10.03 14.41 1.95
CA SER A 54 9.94 13.40 0.89
C SER A 54 9.25 12.11 1.34
N PHE A 55 9.28 11.77 2.63
CA PHE A 55 8.52 10.61 3.17
C PHE A 55 6.99 10.78 3.09
N ILE A 56 6.52 11.98 2.81
CA ILE A 56 5.10 12.25 2.56
C ILE A 56 4.86 12.56 1.09
N THR A 57 5.70 13.40 0.48
CA THR A 57 5.47 13.92 -0.87
C THR A 57 5.62 12.86 -1.95
N TYR A 58 6.49 11.88 -1.77
CA TYR A 58 6.69 10.79 -2.72
C TYR A 58 5.39 10.02 -3.05
N MET A 59 4.46 9.95 -2.09
CA MET A 59 3.18 9.25 -2.26
C MET A 59 2.27 9.91 -3.30
N PHE A 60 2.48 11.19 -3.62
CA PHE A 60 1.68 11.93 -4.60
C PHE A 60 2.26 11.87 -6.01
N LEU A 61 3.51 11.45 -6.16
CA LEU A 61 4.19 11.32 -7.45
C LEU A 61 3.95 9.94 -8.06
N HIS A 62 3.74 9.87 -9.37
CA HIS A 62 3.53 8.60 -10.09
C HIS A 62 4.31 8.62 -11.40
N ALA A 63 4.95 7.49 -11.73
CA ALA A 63 5.82 7.36 -12.89
C ALA A 63 5.08 7.50 -14.22
N ASP A 64 3.90 6.89 -14.31
CA ASP A 64 3.07 6.85 -15.51
C ASP A 64 1.59 6.68 -15.14
N PHE A 65 0.74 6.71 -16.17
CA PHE A 65 -0.71 6.60 -15.99
C PHE A 65 -1.15 5.26 -15.42
N ASN A 66 -0.50 4.15 -15.78
CA ASN A 66 -0.86 2.83 -15.27
C ASN A 66 -0.53 2.73 -13.78
N HIS A 67 0.62 3.27 -13.37
CA HIS A 67 1.02 3.35 -11.96
C HIS A 67 0.03 4.20 -11.14
N LEU A 68 -0.37 5.37 -11.64
CA LEU A 68 -1.39 6.19 -11.00
C LEU A 68 -2.73 5.45 -10.93
N ALA A 69 -3.21 4.94 -12.07
CA ALA A 69 -4.54 4.33 -12.17
C ALA A 69 -4.67 3.11 -11.26
N SER A 70 -3.66 2.24 -11.20
CA SER A 70 -3.66 1.06 -10.32
C SER A 70 -3.71 1.46 -8.83
N ASN A 71 -2.90 2.44 -8.42
CA ASN A 71 -2.92 2.94 -7.04
C ASN A 71 -4.28 3.55 -6.68
N MET A 72 -4.81 4.43 -7.53
CA MET A 72 -6.08 5.11 -7.27
C MET A 72 -7.26 4.15 -7.31
N PHE A 73 -7.25 3.14 -8.17
CA PHE A 73 -8.30 2.13 -8.25
C PHE A 73 -8.36 1.28 -6.97
N VAL A 74 -7.21 0.79 -6.50
CA VAL A 74 -7.14 0.02 -5.25
C VAL A 74 -7.51 0.92 -4.07
N LEU A 75 -6.98 2.13 -4.00
CA LEU A 75 -7.31 3.09 -2.93
C LEU A 75 -8.81 3.44 -2.92
N LEU A 76 -9.43 3.64 -4.09
CA LEU A 76 -10.86 3.93 -4.19
C LEU A 76 -11.69 2.79 -3.60
N SER A 77 -11.32 1.55 -3.83
CA SER A 77 -12.07 0.40 -3.33
C SER A 77 -11.78 0.11 -1.85
N VAL A 78 -10.50 -0.07 -1.51
CA VAL A 78 -10.06 -0.41 -0.14
C VAL A 78 -10.22 0.78 0.80
N GLY A 79 -9.77 1.96 0.38
CA GLY A 79 -9.81 3.18 1.19
C GLY A 79 -11.24 3.53 1.60
N ARG A 80 -12.18 3.51 0.66
CA ARG A 80 -13.60 3.74 0.97
C ARG A 80 -14.15 2.76 1.99
N ALA A 81 -13.82 1.48 1.86
CA ALA A 81 -14.29 0.46 2.78
C ALA A 81 -13.73 0.69 4.19
N VAL A 82 -12.40 0.86 4.30
CA VAL A 82 -11.71 1.04 5.58
C VAL A 82 -12.09 2.38 6.22
N GLU A 83 -12.05 3.48 5.47
CA GLU A 83 -12.40 4.82 5.99
C GLU A 83 -13.83 4.89 6.51
N SER A 84 -14.78 4.26 5.78
CA SER A 84 -16.18 4.21 6.23
C SER A 84 -16.37 3.44 7.54
N GLU A 85 -15.47 2.53 7.87
CA GLU A 85 -15.49 1.72 9.10
C GLU A 85 -14.82 2.41 10.27
N ILE A 86 -13.59 2.94 10.08
CA ILE A 86 -12.78 3.48 11.18
C ILE A 86 -12.79 5.00 11.29
N GLY A 87 -13.36 5.70 10.30
CA GLY A 87 -13.44 7.17 10.22
C GLY A 87 -12.23 7.81 9.53
N SER A 88 -12.46 8.99 8.93
CA SER A 88 -11.48 9.67 8.07
C SER A 88 -10.18 10.04 8.78
N LEU A 89 -10.26 10.52 10.04
CA LEU A 89 -9.06 10.92 10.78
C LEU A 89 -8.14 9.74 11.07
N LYS A 90 -8.69 8.63 11.56
CA LYS A 90 -7.91 7.42 11.84
C LYS A 90 -7.36 6.81 10.57
N PHE A 91 -8.19 6.74 9.51
CA PHE A 91 -7.76 6.23 8.22
C PHE A 91 -6.63 7.07 7.64
N GLY A 92 -6.77 8.40 7.61
CA GLY A 92 -5.74 9.32 7.12
C GLY A 92 -4.41 9.19 7.88
N ALA A 93 -4.48 9.10 9.21
CA ALA A 93 -3.28 8.92 10.04
C ALA A 93 -2.58 7.59 9.75
N ILE A 94 -3.33 6.48 9.60
CA ILE A 94 -2.76 5.17 9.28
C ILE A 94 -2.22 5.16 7.85
N PHE A 95 -2.94 5.70 6.89
CA PHE A 95 -2.55 5.74 5.50
C PHE A 95 -1.23 6.51 5.31
N LEU A 96 -1.18 7.76 5.78
CA LEU A 96 0.03 8.58 5.70
C LEU A 96 1.17 8.01 6.54
N GLY A 97 0.87 7.51 7.74
CA GLY A 97 1.86 6.88 8.62
C GLY A 97 2.46 5.60 8.02
N SER A 98 1.64 4.76 7.38
CA SER A 98 2.12 3.55 6.68
C SER A 98 3.00 3.92 5.48
N GLY A 99 2.62 4.93 4.71
CA GLY A 99 3.44 5.45 3.62
C GLY A 99 4.76 6.02 4.10
N ALA A 100 4.74 6.90 5.11
CA ALA A 100 5.96 7.47 5.67
C ALA A 100 6.90 6.40 6.25
N PHE A 101 6.35 5.43 6.99
CA PHE A 101 7.12 4.31 7.54
C PHE A 101 7.73 3.45 6.44
N SER A 102 6.97 3.14 5.38
CA SER A 102 7.48 2.31 4.28
C SER A 102 8.63 2.97 3.53
N GLY A 103 8.51 4.27 3.25
CA GLY A 103 9.59 5.04 2.65
C GLY A 103 10.83 5.13 3.54
N TYR A 104 10.65 5.37 4.85
CA TYR A 104 11.74 5.39 5.81
C TYR A 104 12.46 4.02 5.91
N ALA A 105 11.70 2.94 6.04
CA ALA A 105 12.28 1.59 6.09
C ALA A 105 13.04 1.26 4.80
N HIS A 106 12.48 1.63 3.63
CA HIS A 106 13.18 1.44 2.37
C HIS A 106 14.54 2.15 2.33
N VAL A 107 14.60 3.41 2.74
CA VAL A 107 15.87 4.16 2.84
C VAL A 107 16.86 3.47 3.78
N LEU A 108 16.38 3.01 4.93
CA LEU A 108 17.22 2.37 5.95
C LEU A 108 17.90 1.10 5.44
N PHE A 109 17.19 0.29 4.66
CA PHE A 109 17.69 -1.00 4.17
C PHE A 109 18.30 -0.94 2.76
N ASN A 110 18.15 0.16 2.01
CA ASN A 110 18.59 0.30 0.63
C ASN A 110 19.47 1.55 0.41
N GLN A 111 20.29 1.94 1.37
CA GLN A 111 21.09 3.18 1.36
C GLN A 111 21.96 3.40 0.10
N GLY A 112 22.31 2.33 -0.62
CA GLY A 112 23.09 2.40 -1.87
C GLY A 112 22.25 2.49 -3.15
N SER A 113 20.92 2.43 -3.06
CA SER A 113 20.03 2.45 -4.24
C SER A 113 19.92 3.85 -4.83
N ALA A 114 20.22 3.95 -6.13
CA ALA A 114 20.01 5.18 -6.91
C ALA A 114 18.58 5.29 -7.47
N MET A 115 17.71 4.30 -7.24
CA MET A 115 16.36 4.28 -7.74
C MET A 115 15.46 5.23 -6.92
N ASN A 116 14.77 6.12 -7.62
CA ASN A 116 13.78 6.99 -6.99
C ASN A 116 12.53 6.18 -6.63
N VAL A 117 12.07 6.31 -5.38
CA VAL A 117 10.79 5.74 -4.94
C VAL A 117 9.72 6.81 -4.99
N ILE A 118 8.65 6.51 -5.73
CA ILE A 118 7.46 7.34 -5.90
C ILE A 118 6.22 6.44 -5.90
N GLY A 119 5.07 7.00 -5.52
CA GLY A 119 3.77 6.33 -5.54
C GLY A 119 3.16 6.11 -4.17
N ALA A 120 1.83 6.05 -4.15
CA ALA A 120 1.05 5.85 -2.94
C ALA A 120 1.02 4.39 -2.44
N SER A 121 1.66 3.47 -3.17
CA SER A 121 1.48 2.02 -2.99
C SER A 121 1.84 1.52 -1.58
N GLY A 122 2.90 2.01 -0.95
CA GLY A 122 3.23 1.68 0.43
C GLY A 122 2.07 2.00 1.40
N ALA A 123 1.45 3.17 1.27
CA ALA A 123 0.27 3.55 2.05
C ALA A 123 -0.97 2.70 1.71
N VAL A 124 -1.15 2.37 0.42
CA VAL A 124 -2.24 1.49 -0.05
C VAL A 124 -2.09 0.08 0.54
N PHE A 125 -0.88 -0.48 0.60
CA PHE A 125 -0.63 -1.76 1.27
C PHE A 125 -0.89 -1.70 2.77
N GLY A 126 -0.64 -0.56 3.42
CA GLY A 126 -1.08 -0.32 4.79
C GLY A 126 -2.61 -0.41 4.95
N ALA A 127 -3.36 0.21 4.04
CA ALA A 127 -4.82 0.11 4.03
C ALA A 127 -5.33 -1.32 3.74
N ILE A 128 -4.65 -2.07 2.85
CA ILE A 128 -4.96 -3.48 2.58
C ILE A 128 -4.75 -4.34 3.84
N ALA A 129 -3.70 -4.10 4.62
CA ALA A 129 -3.47 -4.81 5.87
C ALA A 129 -4.59 -4.54 6.90
N VAL A 130 -5.06 -3.29 7.00
CA VAL A 130 -6.21 -2.94 7.86
C VAL A 130 -7.48 -3.66 7.40
N LEU A 131 -7.75 -3.69 6.09
CA LEU A 131 -8.89 -4.43 5.53
C LEU A 131 -8.80 -5.91 5.87
N LEU A 132 -7.65 -6.54 5.64
CA LEU A 132 -7.40 -7.95 5.92
C LEU A 132 -7.69 -8.31 7.39
N LEU A 133 -7.18 -7.50 8.31
CA LEU A 133 -7.20 -7.83 9.73
C LEU A 133 -8.50 -7.41 10.45
N LEU A 134 -9.04 -6.24 10.12
CA LEU A 134 -10.25 -5.75 10.79
C LEU A 134 -11.54 -6.08 10.06
N MET A 135 -11.45 -6.38 8.76
CA MET A 135 -12.63 -6.52 7.87
C MET A 135 -12.48 -7.68 6.86
N PRO A 136 -12.02 -8.88 7.28
CA PRO A 136 -11.62 -9.97 6.38
C PRO A 136 -12.70 -10.43 5.40
N PHE A 137 -13.98 -10.24 5.75
CA PHE A 137 -15.12 -10.66 4.92
C PHE A 137 -15.79 -9.50 4.18
N THR A 138 -15.27 -8.28 4.30
CA THR A 138 -15.79 -7.14 3.53
C THR A 138 -15.38 -7.27 2.06
N PHE A 139 -16.34 -7.23 1.16
CA PHE A 139 -16.09 -7.30 -0.28
C PHE A 139 -15.57 -5.97 -0.81
N THR A 140 -14.52 -6.03 -1.62
CA THR A 140 -13.93 -4.91 -2.36
C THR A 140 -13.72 -5.29 -3.81
N SER A 141 -13.71 -4.31 -4.72
CA SER A 141 -13.53 -4.54 -6.16
C SER A 141 -12.11 -4.18 -6.64
N ALA A 142 -11.13 -4.21 -5.73
CA ALA A 142 -9.74 -3.83 -6.04
C ALA A 142 -9.05 -4.74 -7.07
N LEU A 143 -9.59 -5.93 -7.35
CA LEU A 143 -9.16 -6.84 -8.41
C LEU A 143 -10.15 -6.90 -9.60
N LEU A 144 -10.91 -5.83 -9.84
CA LEU A 144 -11.98 -5.72 -10.85
C LEU A 144 -13.23 -6.57 -10.52
N LEU A 145 -13.07 -7.67 -9.82
CA LEU A 145 -14.16 -8.50 -9.29
C LEU A 145 -14.30 -8.27 -7.77
N PRO A 146 -15.52 -8.36 -7.24
CA PRO A 146 -15.73 -8.25 -5.81
C PRO A 146 -15.14 -9.48 -5.10
N VAL A 147 -14.13 -9.26 -4.26
CA VAL A 147 -13.47 -10.28 -3.46
C VAL A 147 -13.47 -9.90 -1.99
N PRO A 148 -13.52 -10.88 -1.05
CA PRO A 148 -13.36 -10.61 0.38
C PRO A 148 -11.99 -10.01 0.71
N GLY A 149 -11.92 -9.17 1.74
CA GLY A 149 -10.66 -8.55 2.20
C GLY A 149 -9.55 -9.55 2.50
N VAL A 150 -9.89 -10.72 3.04
CA VAL A 150 -8.91 -11.79 3.29
C VAL A 150 -8.30 -12.32 1.98
N VAL A 151 -9.09 -12.47 0.92
CA VAL A 151 -8.58 -12.92 -0.39
C VAL A 151 -7.70 -11.84 -1.00
N LEU A 152 -8.17 -10.58 -1.01
CA LEU A 152 -7.39 -9.47 -1.54
C LEU A 152 -6.04 -9.34 -0.79
N GLY A 153 -6.08 -9.25 0.54
CA GLY A 153 -4.88 -9.04 1.35
C GLY A 153 -3.85 -10.15 1.20
N LEU A 154 -4.29 -11.42 1.26
CA LEU A 154 -3.38 -12.56 1.10
C LEU A 154 -2.83 -12.68 -0.32
N SER A 155 -3.64 -12.43 -1.36
CA SER A 155 -3.16 -12.48 -2.75
C SER A 155 -2.15 -11.37 -3.04
N MET A 156 -2.40 -10.14 -2.59
CA MET A 156 -1.45 -9.03 -2.74
C MET A 156 -0.13 -9.34 -2.01
N LEU A 157 -0.21 -9.80 -0.76
CA LEU A 157 0.99 -10.17 0.01
C LEU A 157 1.78 -11.29 -0.66
N ALA A 158 1.11 -12.30 -1.21
CA ALA A 158 1.76 -13.40 -1.93
C ALA A 158 2.48 -12.91 -3.19
N VAL A 159 1.88 -11.99 -3.95
CA VAL A 159 2.52 -11.36 -5.13
C VAL A 159 3.80 -10.65 -4.71
N GLU A 160 3.79 -9.83 -3.67
CA GLU A 160 4.98 -9.10 -3.23
C GLU A 160 6.10 -10.04 -2.78
N ILE A 161 5.77 -11.05 -1.97
CA ILE A 161 6.75 -12.03 -1.49
C ILE A 161 7.36 -12.81 -2.67
N THR A 162 6.54 -13.27 -3.60
CA THR A 162 7.04 -14.02 -4.76
C THR A 162 7.88 -13.14 -5.70
N SER A 163 7.52 -11.87 -5.88
CA SER A 163 8.29 -10.92 -6.68
C SER A 163 9.67 -10.65 -6.07
N ILE A 164 9.77 -10.49 -4.75
CA ILE A 164 11.05 -10.32 -4.06
C ILE A 164 11.92 -11.59 -4.21
N ILE A 165 11.35 -12.77 -3.98
CA ILE A 165 12.10 -14.04 -4.06
C ILE A 165 12.58 -14.33 -5.47
N SER A 166 11.76 -14.07 -6.48
CA SER A 166 12.09 -14.33 -7.89
C SER A 166 13.00 -13.27 -8.51
N GLY A 167 13.15 -12.10 -7.88
CA GLY A 167 13.84 -10.94 -8.45
C GLY A 167 13.14 -10.41 -9.72
N ALA A 168 11.88 -10.76 -9.93
CA ALA A 168 11.09 -10.28 -11.04
C ALA A 168 10.75 -8.80 -10.82
N ASP A 169 10.86 -8.02 -11.86
CA ASP A 169 10.53 -6.60 -11.88
C ASP A 169 11.41 -5.72 -10.95
N SER A 170 12.62 -5.40 -11.42
CA SER A 170 13.54 -4.52 -10.70
C SER A 170 13.13 -3.04 -10.66
N PHE A 171 12.03 -2.66 -11.33
CA PHE A 171 11.54 -1.29 -11.36
C PHE A 171 10.49 -0.99 -10.27
N VAL A 172 10.01 -2.02 -9.57
CA VAL A 172 9.05 -1.87 -8.47
C VAL A 172 9.75 -2.10 -7.13
N ALA A 173 9.60 -1.16 -6.21
CA ALA A 173 10.11 -1.30 -4.85
C ALA A 173 9.16 -2.18 -3.99
N HIS A 174 9.17 -3.50 -4.23
CA HIS A 174 8.31 -4.48 -3.56
C HIS A 174 8.46 -4.48 -2.03
N ASP A 175 9.64 -4.15 -1.53
CA ASP A 175 9.90 -4.01 -0.10
C ASP A 175 9.12 -2.84 0.53
N VAL A 176 8.93 -1.73 -0.20
CA VAL A 176 8.09 -0.60 0.25
C VAL A 176 6.65 -1.06 0.50
N HIS A 177 6.13 -1.93 -0.36
CA HIS A 177 4.80 -2.52 -0.18
C HIS A 177 4.72 -3.37 1.09
N LEU A 178 5.71 -4.23 1.32
CA LEU A 178 5.78 -5.05 2.54
C LEU A 178 5.91 -4.19 3.80
N TYR A 179 6.75 -3.16 3.80
CA TYR A 179 6.88 -2.26 4.95
C TYR A 179 5.56 -1.52 5.24
N GLY A 180 4.87 -1.07 4.20
CA GLY A 180 3.55 -0.46 4.34
C GLY A 180 2.53 -1.44 4.93
N PHE A 181 2.54 -2.69 4.46
CA PHE A 181 1.68 -3.75 5.00
C PHE A 181 1.98 -4.05 6.47
N VAL A 182 3.25 -4.10 6.86
CA VAL A 182 3.66 -4.26 8.27
C VAL A 182 3.16 -3.09 9.13
N ALA A 183 3.32 -1.85 8.66
CA ALA A 183 2.83 -0.68 9.39
C ALA A 183 1.31 -0.70 9.58
N GLY A 184 0.55 -1.04 8.53
CA GLY A 184 -0.91 -1.20 8.61
C GLY A 184 -1.35 -2.35 9.54
N THR A 185 -0.58 -3.44 9.56
CA THR A 185 -0.77 -4.55 10.50
C THR A 185 -0.62 -4.08 11.95
N LEU A 186 0.46 -3.40 12.27
CA LEU A 186 0.69 -2.85 13.61
C LEU A 186 -0.40 -1.85 14.01
N ALA A 187 -0.79 -0.96 13.10
CA ALA A 187 -1.89 -0.03 13.31
C ALA A 187 -3.22 -0.74 13.58
N SER A 188 -3.50 -1.87 12.90
CA SER A 188 -4.72 -2.66 13.12
C SER A 188 -4.80 -3.20 14.54
N PHE A 189 -3.68 -3.72 15.07
CA PHE A 189 -3.60 -4.17 16.46
C PHE A 189 -3.74 -3.01 17.45
N GLY A 190 -3.23 -1.83 17.13
CA GLY A 190 -3.40 -0.62 17.92
C GLY A 190 -4.84 -0.08 17.93
N LEU A 191 -5.59 -0.27 16.83
CA LEU A 191 -6.98 0.16 16.70
C LEU A 191 -7.96 -0.76 17.44
N ASP A 192 -7.85 -2.07 17.21
CA ASP A 192 -8.71 -3.08 17.81
C ASP A 192 -7.98 -4.43 17.83
N TYR A 193 -7.32 -4.70 18.95
CA TYR A 193 -6.52 -5.91 19.15
C TYR A 193 -7.32 -7.20 18.90
N ASN A 194 -8.54 -7.27 19.42
CA ASN A 194 -9.36 -8.48 19.32
C ASN A 194 -9.82 -8.76 17.89
N ARG A 195 -10.22 -7.71 17.16
CA ARG A 195 -10.59 -7.85 15.73
C ARG A 195 -9.37 -8.20 14.90
N ALA A 196 -8.23 -7.54 15.12
CA ALA A 196 -6.98 -7.81 14.39
C ALA A 196 -6.49 -9.25 14.63
N LEU A 197 -6.54 -9.74 15.87
CA LEU A 197 -6.18 -11.11 16.19
C LEU A 197 -7.12 -12.14 15.52
N LYS A 198 -8.42 -11.88 15.49
CA LYS A 198 -9.39 -12.73 14.76
C LYS A 198 -9.09 -12.74 13.27
N GLY A 199 -8.83 -11.58 12.66
CA GLY A 199 -8.47 -11.48 11.25
C GLY A 199 -7.18 -12.23 10.92
N LEU A 200 -6.17 -12.13 11.80
CA LEU A 200 -4.93 -12.90 11.66
C LEU A 200 -5.19 -14.41 11.70
N ILE A 201 -5.97 -14.88 12.68
CA ILE A 201 -6.34 -16.30 12.80
C ILE A 201 -7.07 -16.78 11.54
N ILE A 202 -8.04 -16.00 11.03
CA ILE A 202 -8.75 -16.30 9.78
C ILE A 202 -7.75 -16.40 8.62
N SER A 203 -6.81 -15.46 8.51
CA SER A 203 -5.80 -15.46 7.46
C SER A 203 -4.92 -16.72 7.51
N VAL A 204 -4.48 -17.12 8.70
CA VAL A 204 -3.71 -18.35 8.91
C VAL A 204 -4.52 -19.58 8.53
N ILE A 205 -5.80 -19.67 8.93
CA ILE A 205 -6.68 -20.78 8.57
C ILE A 205 -6.85 -20.88 7.05
N VAL A 206 -7.05 -19.75 6.36
CA VAL A 206 -7.17 -19.72 4.89
C VAL A 206 -5.89 -20.21 4.23
N VAL A 207 -4.72 -19.72 4.67
CA VAL A 207 -3.42 -20.16 4.12
C VAL A 207 -3.19 -21.65 4.35
N LEU A 208 -3.44 -22.16 5.55
CA LEU A 208 -3.30 -23.58 5.87
C LEU A 208 -4.30 -24.45 5.07
N GLY A 209 -5.53 -23.98 4.91
CA GLY A 209 -6.54 -24.66 4.09
C GLY A 209 -6.15 -24.75 2.61
N LEU A 210 -5.62 -23.64 2.04
CA LEU A 210 -5.10 -23.63 0.67
C LEU A 210 -3.89 -24.55 0.53
N TYR A 211 -2.95 -24.52 1.47
CA TYR A 211 -1.80 -25.42 1.48
C TYR A 211 -2.22 -26.88 1.52
N TYR A 212 -3.15 -27.24 2.42
CA TYR A 212 -3.69 -28.59 2.52
C TYR A 212 -4.38 -29.03 1.21
N TRP A 213 -5.20 -28.16 0.63
CA TRP A 213 -5.90 -28.41 -0.63
C TRP A 213 -4.93 -28.66 -1.80
N VAL A 214 -3.90 -27.81 -1.93
CA VAL A 214 -2.90 -27.94 -3.00
C VAL A 214 -2.05 -29.20 -2.82
N TYR A 215 -1.52 -29.40 -1.62
CA TYR A 215 -0.56 -30.47 -1.35
C TYR A 215 -1.20 -31.85 -1.28
N TYR A 216 -2.31 -31.98 -0.55
CA TYR A 216 -2.90 -33.31 -0.27
C TYR A 216 -4.01 -33.72 -1.24
N LEU A 217 -4.82 -32.78 -1.72
CA LEU A 217 -5.97 -33.12 -2.56
C LEU A 217 -5.66 -33.11 -4.06
N ASN A 218 -4.72 -32.27 -4.52
CA ASN A 218 -4.33 -32.23 -5.94
C ASN A 218 -3.07 -33.05 -6.25
N GLY A 219 -2.42 -33.69 -5.27
CA GLY A 219 -1.25 -34.54 -5.50
C GLY A 219 -0.03 -33.81 -6.07
N LEU A 220 0.01 -32.49 -5.96
CA LEU A 220 1.16 -31.69 -6.39
C LEU A 220 2.27 -31.87 -5.33
N SER A 221 3.18 -32.83 -5.57
CA SER A 221 4.47 -32.86 -4.87
C SER A 221 5.31 -31.68 -5.34
N ILE A 222 5.63 -30.78 -4.43
CA ILE A 222 6.60 -29.70 -4.63
C ILE A 222 8.00 -30.29 -4.64
#